data_2fb07679f1e60e60f574ddd62a6fa466
#
_entry.id   2fb07679f1e60e60f574ddd62a6fa466
#
_cell.length_a   1.000
_cell.length_b   1.000
_cell.length_c   1.000
_cell.angle_alpha   90.00
_cell.angle_beta   90.00
_cell.angle_gamma   90.00
#
_symmetry.space_group_name_H-M   'P 1'
#
loop_
_entity.id
_entity.type
_entity.pdbx_description
1 polymer ?
#
loop_
_entity_poly.entity_id
_entity_poly.type
_entity_poly.pdbx_seq_one_letter_code
_entity_poly.pdbx_strand_id
1 'polypeptide(L)'
;MESIYKSDVIIVGSGIAGLMLAISLYPRKVTLVTKKNLGEMSSSAWAQGGIAAAVGKDDDPNIHFKDTIEASSGLNNKEAVRLITKEAPEIVKFLEKINIQFDRNEDKEFLLSIEAAHSKRRVLKINGDQSGKFIVQKLIAYAKLQEHITFLENVSIDHIVQNENKCEGVVGHINKTDIVDNFIFLQAPNVVLATGGIGSIFAHTTNPRDIYGEGIAMAARAGAELCDMEFVQFHPTALDIGLDPAPLLTEAIRGEGALLVDDLDNRFMKSVHEKGELAPRDIVARAIFNHKAQGRSTYLDCRHFKKGSFKKMFPTAWEFLQKANINSETDLIPITPAAHYHMGGVKVDLDGRTSVLGLWACGETSSTGAHGANRLASNSLLEAFVFAKQIAKAINHEPLSPLELKRINIENYFPKEKTLSKIRAKKYIWQLRSTMMRYVGLERSKHSLEQALIEFDRIERESKHLSAKLKDMLLISRLITYAAMQREESRGTHYRSDFIKMNPNLNKRKVFTANEMNLFVANYKKQYLDKIA
;
A
#
# COMPACT_ATOMS: atom_id res chain seq x y z
N MET A 1 -26.44 14.58 -17.28
CA MET A 1 -25.87 15.95 -17.21
C MET A 1 -24.44 15.83 -16.72
N GLU A 2 -23.50 16.32 -17.53
CA GLU A 2 -22.09 16.32 -17.12
C GLU A 2 -21.88 17.44 -16.09
N SER A 3 -21.54 17.07 -14.85
CA SER A 3 -21.10 18.06 -13.86
C SER A 3 -19.60 18.29 -14.07
N ILE A 4 -19.23 19.50 -14.49
CA ILE A 4 -17.83 19.91 -14.65
C ILE A 4 -17.42 20.69 -13.40
N TYR A 5 -16.42 20.19 -12.68
CA TYR A 5 -15.83 20.87 -11.53
C TYR A 5 -14.43 21.35 -11.89
N LYS A 6 -14.08 22.55 -11.45
CA LYS A 6 -12.75 23.14 -11.63
C LYS A 6 -12.07 23.34 -10.29
N SER A 7 -10.80 22.99 -10.22
CA SER A 7 -9.92 23.31 -9.11
C SER A 7 -8.47 23.46 -9.58
N ASP A 8 -7.60 24.02 -8.74
CA ASP A 8 -6.17 24.10 -9.03
C ASP A 8 -5.52 22.72 -8.92
N VAL A 9 -6.04 21.89 -8.00
CA VAL A 9 -5.54 20.54 -7.71
C VAL A 9 -6.72 19.59 -7.47
N ILE A 10 -6.68 18.43 -8.12
CA ILE A 10 -7.54 17.29 -7.79
C ILE A 10 -6.71 16.25 -7.06
N ILE A 11 -7.20 15.78 -5.90
CA ILE A 11 -6.59 14.68 -5.15
C ILE A 11 -7.54 13.49 -5.17
N VAL A 12 -7.07 12.35 -5.69
CA VAL A 12 -7.84 11.11 -5.73
C VAL A 12 -7.41 10.21 -4.59
N GLY A 13 -8.27 10.10 -3.56
CA GLY A 13 -8.04 9.29 -2.37
C GLY A 13 -7.93 10.11 -1.09
N SER A 14 -8.69 9.67 -0.04
CA SER A 14 -8.82 10.34 1.26
C SER A 14 -8.08 9.60 2.40
N GLY A 15 -7.01 8.86 2.09
CA GLY A 15 -6.08 8.34 3.08
C GLY A 15 -5.21 9.47 3.69
N ILE A 16 -4.27 9.11 4.58
CA ILE A 16 -3.36 10.09 5.21
C ILE A 16 -2.64 10.95 4.16
N ALA A 17 -2.13 10.34 3.09
CA ALA A 17 -1.43 11.06 2.03
C ALA A 17 -2.30 12.16 1.39
N GLY A 18 -3.52 11.81 0.96
CA GLY A 18 -4.43 12.76 0.33
C GLY A 18 -4.93 13.84 1.27
N LEU A 19 -5.27 13.49 2.52
CA LEU A 19 -5.72 14.48 3.52
C LEU A 19 -4.61 15.46 3.89
N MET A 20 -3.39 14.95 4.15
CA MET A 20 -2.25 15.81 4.49
C MET A 20 -1.88 16.73 3.33
N LEU A 21 -1.92 16.21 2.10
CA LEU A 21 -1.66 17.00 0.90
C LEU A 21 -2.70 18.12 0.75
N ALA A 22 -4.00 17.78 0.87
CA ALA A 22 -5.07 18.77 0.77
C ALA A 22 -4.89 19.91 1.79
N ILE A 23 -4.58 19.58 3.04
CA ILE A 23 -4.29 20.56 4.10
C ILE A 23 -3.08 21.45 3.75
N SER A 24 -2.04 20.87 3.15
CA SER A 24 -0.78 21.56 2.88
C SER A 24 -0.81 22.47 1.64
N LEU A 25 -1.84 22.35 0.79
CA LEU A 25 -1.94 23.07 -0.49
C LEU A 25 -2.49 24.50 -0.39
N TYR A 26 -2.88 24.97 0.81
CA TYR A 26 -3.28 26.37 0.95
C TYR A 26 -2.23 27.32 0.30
N PRO A 27 -2.65 28.32 -0.50
CA PRO A 27 -4.02 28.78 -0.78
C PRO A 27 -4.68 28.20 -2.06
N ARG A 28 -4.15 27.11 -2.65
CA ARG A 28 -4.71 26.48 -3.86
C ARG A 28 -6.11 25.94 -3.59
N LYS A 29 -7.02 26.08 -4.55
CA LYS A 29 -8.34 25.42 -4.50
C LYS A 29 -8.18 23.92 -4.79
N VAL A 30 -8.56 23.10 -3.82
CA VAL A 30 -8.40 21.65 -3.87
C VAL A 30 -9.75 20.96 -3.95
N THR A 31 -9.89 20.00 -4.86
CA THR A 31 -10.98 19.01 -4.84
C THR A 31 -10.41 17.65 -4.41
N LEU A 32 -10.80 17.18 -3.22
CA LEU A 32 -10.45 15.85 -2.73
C LEU A 32 -11.60 14.90 -3.01
N VAL A 33 -11.32 13.86 -3.79
CA VAL A 33 -12.30 12.87 -4.25
C VAL A 33 -12.10 11.56 -3.53
N THR A 34 -13.18 10.95 -3.07
CA THR A 34 -13.14 9.63 -2.41
C THR A 34 -14.31 8.74 -2.82
N LYS A 35 -13.99 7.48 -3.05
CA LYS A 35 -14.93 6.44 -3.49
C LYS A 35 -16.04 6.12 -2.48
N LYS A 36 -15.77 6.32 -1.21
CA LYS A 36 -16.65 6.12 -0.05
C LYS A 36 -16.78 7.42 0.74
N ASN A 37 -17.38 7.37 1.92
CA ASN A 37 -17.31 8.49 2.84
C ASN A 37 -15.88 8.69 3.36
N LEU A 38 -15.57 9.92 3.78
CA LEU A 38 -14.25 10.26 4.32
C LEU A 38 -13.88 9.33 5.50
N GLY A 39 -12.68 8.76 5.43
CA GLY A 39 -12.15 7.87 6.47
C GLY A 39 -12.61 6.41 6.39
N GLU A 40 -13.59 6.09 5.53
CA GLU A 40 -14.01 4.71 5.33
C GLU A 40 -13.05 3.95 4.40
N MET A 41 -12.81 2.67 4.73
CA MET A 41 -12.10 1.70 3.88
C MET A 41 -10.70 2.13 3.41
N SER A 42 -10.01 3.00 4.15
CA SER A 42 -8.60 3.32 3.87
C SER A 42 -7.65 2.43 4.66
N SER A 43 -6.58 1.94 4.04
CA SER A 43 -5.51 1.22 4.76
C SER A 43 -4.92 2.08 5.87
N SER A 44 -4.89 3.40 5.70
CA SER A 44 -4.44 4.35 6.72
C SER A 44 -5.27 4.28 8.00
N ALA A 45 -6.60 4.19 7.90
CA ALA A 45 -7.48 4.09 9.08
C ALA A 45 -7.33 2.73 9.80
N TRP A 46 -6.86 1.70 9.10
CA TRP A 46 -6.64 0.36 9.64
C TRP A 46 -5.22 0.13 10.17
N ALA A 47 -4.32 1.11 9.99
CA ALA A 47 -2.95 1.01 10.46
C ALA A 47 -2.90 0.92 12.00
N GLN A 48 -2.43 -0.23 12.50
CA GLN A 48 -2.28 -0.49 13.94
C GLN A 48 -0.94 0.04 14.49
N GLY A 49 0.11 0.03 13.66
CA GLY A 49 1.42 0.57 14.00
C GLY A 49 1.39 2.08 14.21
N GLY A 50 2.56 2.63 14.52
CA GLY A 50 2.72 4.06 14.75
C GLY A 50 3.42 4.78 13.60
N ILE A 51 4.00 5.91 13.94
CA ILE A 51 4.88 6.69 13.07
C ILE A 51 6.30 6.55 13.61
N ALA A 52 7.24 6.14 12.76
CA ALA A 52 8.65 6.13 13.12
C ALA A 52 9.22 7.54 13.02
N ALA A 53 9.72 8.07 14.14
CA ALA A 53 10.39 9.36 14.19
C ALA A 53 11.46 9.39 15.28
N ALA A 54 12.63 9.91 14.96
CA ALA A 54 13.74 10.04 15.90
C ALA A 54 13.51 11.25 16.82
N VAL A 55 12.68 11.04 17.85
CA VAL A 55 12.33 12.06 18.87
C VAL A 55 12.75 11.65 20.28
N GLY A 56 13.32 10.46 20.45
CA GLY A 56 13.88 9.98 21.72
C GLY A 56 15.22 10.64 22.04
N LYS A 57 15.59 10.68 23.33
CA LYS A 57 16.83 11.33 23.81
C LYS A 57 18.12 10.70 23.26
N ASP A 58 18.05 9.40 22.94
CA ASP A 58 19.18 8.59 22.47
C ASP A 58 19.09 8.23 20.97
N ASP A 59 18.22 8.93 20.22
CA ASP A 59 17.98 8.70 18.81
C ASP A 59 18.16 9.98 17.98
N ASP A 60 18.50 9.82 16.70
CA ASP A 60 18.57 10.93 15.75
C ASP A 60 18.19 10.48 14.32
N PRO A 61 17.87 11.43 13.41
CA PRO A 61 17.50 11.12 12.04
C PRO A 61 18.53 10.31 11.25
N ASN A 62 19.84 10.38 11.58
CA ASN A 62 20.87 9.61 10.89
C ASN A 62 20.87 8.14 11.34
N ILE A 63 20.52 7.86 12.60
CA ILE A 63 20.33 6.47 13.07
C ILE A 63 19.11 5.88 12.38
N HIS A 64 18.00 6.63 12.31
CA HIS A 64 16.79 6.20 11.58
C HIS A 64 17.08 5.99 10.09
N PHE A 65 17.90 6.86 9.47
CA PHE A 65 18.35 6.69 8.08
C PHE A 65 19.12 5.37 7.89
N LYS A 66 20.08 5.07 8.77
CA LYS A 66 20.87 3.83 8.70
C LYS A 66 20.00 2.59 8.79
N ASP A 67 19.09 2.54 9.77
CA ASP A 67 18.14 1.42 9.93
C ASP A 67 17.27 1.23 8.68
N THR A 68 16.82 2.34 8.07
CA THR A 68 16.00 2.29 6.85
C THR A 68 16.79 1.74 5.67
N ILE A 69 18.04 2.15 5.48
CA ILE A 69 18.93 1.64 4.43
C ILE A 69 19.19 0.14 4.62
N GLU A 70 19.49 -0.29 5.85
CA GLU A 70 19.78 -1.68 6.16
C GLU A 70 18.56 -2.59 5.91
N ALA A 71 17.38 -2.18 6.38
CA ALA A 71 16.15 -2.95 6.22
C ALA A 71 15.74 -3.18 4.76
N SER A 72 16.12 -2.29 3.86
CA SER A 72 15.64 -2.23 2.47
C SER A 72 16.48 -2.99 1.45
N SER A 73 17.47 -3.76 1.90
CA SER A 73 18.31 -4.61 1.06
C SER A 73 19.05 -3.85 -0.07
N GLY A 74 19.40 -2.57 0.17
CA GLY A 74 20.30 -1.77 -0.66
C GLY A 74 19.71 -1.16 -1.93
N LEU A 75 18.40 -1.22 -2.15
CA LEU A 75 17.73 -0.63 -3.34
C LEU A 75 17.12 0.75 -3.11
N ASN A 76 17.43 1.41 -2.02
CA ASN A 76 16.85 2.72 -1.72
C ASN A 76 17.29 3.82 -2.67
N ASN A 77 16.39 4.77 -2.87
CA ASN A 77 16.77 6.15 -3.14
C ASN A 77 17.21 6.81 -1.82
N LYS A 78 18.52 7.00 -1.65
CA LYS A 78 19.10 7.54 -0.40
C LYS A 78 18.62 8.95 -0.08
N GLU A 79 18.32 9.76 -1.09
CA GLU A 79 17.79 11.12 -0.91
C GLU A 79 16.35 11.08 -0.38
N ALA A 80 15.52 10.20 -0.90
CA ALA A 80 14.18 9.97 -0.38
C ALA A 80 14.20 9.47 1.07
N VAL A 81 15.11 8.55 1.42
CA VAL A 81 15.28 8.09 2.81
C VAL A 81 15.72 9.25 3.71
N ARG A 82 16.68 10.05 3.27
CA ARG A 82 17.15 11.21 4.04
C ARG A 82 16.05 12.23 4.27
N LEU A 83 15.24 12.49 3.23
CA LEU A 83 14.10 13.38 3.30
C LEU A 83 13.11 12.93 4.37
N ILE A 84 12.64 11.67 4.32
CA ILE A 84 11.63 11.19 5.26
C ILE A 84 12.16 11.15 6.71
N THR A 85 13.41 10.72 6.92
CA THR A 85 13.95 10.59 8.28
C THR A 85 14.26 11.94 8.91
N LYS A 86 14.71 12.92 8.11
CA LYS A 86 15.00 14.28 8.57
C LYS A 86 13.72 15.05 8.94
N GLU A 87 12.67 14.91 8.13
CA GLU A 87 11.39 15.61 8.35
C GLU A 87 10.52 14.95 9.43
N ALA A 88 10.84 13.71 9.86
CA ALA A 88 10.02 12.96 10.81
C ALA A 88 9.70 13.72 12.12
N PRO A 89 10.65 14.40 12.80
CA PRO A 89 10.33 15.17 14.01
C PRO A 89 9.37 16.34 13.75
N GLU A 90 9.46 17.00 12.60
CA GLU A 90 8.55 18.10 12.23
C GLU A 90 7.13 17.59 11.92
N ILE A 91 7.00 16.39 11.39
CA ILE A 91 5.69 15.74 11.24
C ILE A 91 5.05 15.49 12.60
N VAL A 92 5.81 15.00 13.58
CA VAL A 92 5.30 14.79 14.94
C VAL A 92 4.81 16.10 15.56
N LYS A 93 5.58 17.19 15.47
CA LYS A 93 5.18 18.53 15.95
C LYS A 93 3.90 19.03 15.27
N PHE A 94 3.77 18.83 13.95
CA PHE A 94 2.55 19.19 13.24
C PHE A 94 1.35 18.41 13.75
N LEU A 95 1.48 17.10 13.97
CA LEU A 95 0.41 16.24 14.47
C LEU A 95 -0.02 16.64 15.88
N GLU A 96 0.90 17.00 16.78
CA GLU A 96 0.57 17.55 18.09
C GLU A 96 -0.18 18.90 17.98
N LYS A 97 0.25 19.78 17.05
CA LYS A 97 -0.43 21.07 16.81
C LYS A 97 -1.89 20.91 16.39
N ILE A 98 -2.24 19.83 15.69
CA ILE A 98 -3.65 19.51 15.33
C ILE A 98 -4.36 18.64 16.39
N ASN A 99 -3.84 18.63 17.64
CA ASN A 99 -4.37 17.90 18.78
C ASN A 99 -4.38 16.36 18.61
N ILE A 100 -3.37 15.79 17.97
CA ILE A 100 -3.09 14.36 18.05
C ILE A 100 -2.29 14.12 19.34
N GLN A 101 -2.83 13.26 20.21
CA GLN A 101 -2.20 12.90 21.46
C GLN A 101 -1.52 11.55 21.32
N PHE A 102 -0.19 11.55 21.24
CA PHE A 102 0.62 10.34 21.31
C PHE A 102 0.64 9.78 22.74
N ASP A 103 0.79 8.47 22.84
CA ASP A 103 0.94 7.80 24.12
C ASP A 103 2.17 8.31 24.87
N ARG A 104 2.02 8.60 26.18
CA ARG A 104 3.08 9.14 27.05
C ARG A 104 3.19 8.34 28.34
N ASN A 105 4.40 8.35 28.92
CA ASN A 105 4.66 7.80 30.24
C ASN A 105 4.21 8.76 31.36
N GLU A 106 4.41 8.37 32.61
CA GLU A 106 4.07 9.18 33.80
C GLU A 106 4.80 10.52 33.83
N ASP A 107 6.02 10.56 33.29
CA ASP A 107 6.86 11.77 33.18
C ASP A 107 6.46 12.66 31.99
N LYS A 108 5.35 12.36 31.29
CA LYS A 108 4.87 13.05 30.08
C LYS A 108 5.80 12.93 28.86
N GLU A 109 6.79 12.06 28.87
CA GLU A 109 7.64 11.75 27.72
C GLU A 109 6.91 10.79 26.76
N PHE A 110 7.24 10.81 25.46
CA PHE A 110 6.68 9.89 24.49
C PHE A 110 6.93 8.43 24.87
N LEU A 111 5.89 7.63 24.89
CA LEU A 111 6.00 6.17 25.08
C LEU A 111 6.38 5.52 23.73
N LEU A 112 7.68 5.44 23.49
CA LEU A 112 8.22 4.91 22.24
C LEU A 112 8.30 3.38 22.26
N SER A 113 7.84 2.74 21.20
CA SER A 113 8.01 1.30 21.01
C SER A 113 9.10 0.97 20.00
N ILE A 114 9.56 -0.29 20.05
CA ILE A 114 10.48 -0.86 19.07
C ILE A 114 9.72 -1.83 18.18
N GLU A 115 10.02 -1.80 16.88
CA GLU A 115 9.55 -2.79 15.92
C GLU A 115 10.76 -3.43 15.24
N ALA A 116 10.57 -4.57 14.55
CA ALA A 116 11.68 -5.29 13.92
C ALA A 116 12.51 -4.40 12.99
N ALA A 117 13.81 -4.66 12.96
CA ALA A 117 14.83 -3.95 12.20
C ALA A 117 15.09 -2.49 12.63
N HIS A 118 14.41 -1.96 13.64
CA HIS A 118 14.82 -0.71 14.29
C HIS A 118 15.91 -0.97 15.33
N SER A 119 16.95 -0.13 15.37
CA SER A 119 18.01 -0.15 16.38
C SER A 119 17.66 0.65 17.65
N LYS A 120 16.64 1.52 17.55
CA LYS A 120 16.17 2.40 18.64
C LYS A 120 14.64 2.33 18.78
N ARG A 121 14.16 2.63 20.01
CA ARG A 121 12.74 2.86 20.24
C ARG A 121 12.36 4.23 19.65
N ARG A 122 11.61 4.25 18.54
CA ARG A 122 11.21 5.48 17.85
C ARG A 122 9.79 5.46 17.29
N VAL A 123 9.05 4.41 17.52
CA VAL A 123 7.69 4.30 16.99
C VAL A 123 6.69 4.91 17.97
N LEU A 124 6.13 6.06 17.59
CA LEU A 124 5.07 6.74 18.34
C LEU A 124 3.74 6.07 18.07
N LYS A 125 2.98 5.81 19.11
CA LYS A 125 1.65 5.19 19.06
C LYS A 125 0.58 6.12 19.60
N ILE A 126 -0.67 5.81 19.28
CA ILE A 126 -1.85 6.51 19.77
C ILE A 126 -2.83 5.46 20.26
N ASN A 127 -3.14 5.51 21.55
CA ASN A 127 -4.06 4.58 22.20
C ASN A 127 -3.71 3.10 21.87
N GLY A 128 -2.43 2.75 22.09
CA GLY A 128 -1.89 1.41 21.79
C GLY A 128 -1.76 1.14 20.28
N ASP A 129 -2.60 0.29 19.73
CA ASP A 129 -2.59 -0.12 18.32
C ASP A 129 -3.71 0.54 17.48
N GLN A 130 -4.07 1.80 17.77
CA GLN A 130 -5.15 2.52 17.08
C GLN A 130 -4.68 3.77 16.33
N SER A 131 -3.37 3.89 16.07
CA SER A 131 -2.76 5.11 15.53
C SER A 131 -3.41 5.60 14.23
N GLY A 132 -3.62 4.72 13.25
CA GLY A 132 -4.20 5.08 11.97
C GLY A 132 -5.60 5.67 12.08
N LYS A 133 -6.46 5.04 12.89
CA LYS A 133 -7.83 5.49 13.14
C LYS A 133 -7.87 6.92 13.67
N PHE A 134 -7.13 7.17 14.74
CA PHE A 134 -7.12 8.50 15.39
C PHE A 134 -6.48 9.57 14.49
N ILE A 135 -5.40 9.26 13.79
CA ILE A 135 -4.75 10.19 12.86
C ILE A 135 -5.73 10.58 11.75
N VAL A 136 -6.36 9.62 11.08
CA VAL A 136 -7.31 9.88 9.99
C VAL A 136 -8.48 10.72 10.47
N GLN A 137 -9.08 10.38 11.62
CA GLN A 137 -10.19 11.15 12.20
C GLN A 137 -9.81 12.62 12.48
N LYS A 138 -8.63 12.85 13.04
CA LYS A 138 -8.14 14.22 13.35
C LYS A 138 -7.81 15.00 12.08
N LEU A 139 -7.17 14.35 11.08
CA LEU A 139 -6.91 15.00 9.79
C LEU A 139 -8.20 15.38 9.07
N ILE A 140 -9.23 14.51 9.08
CA ILE A 140 -10.54 14.84 8.49
C ILE A 140 -11.18 16.03 9.22
N ALA A 141 -11.17 16.02 10.55
CA ALA A 141 -11.74 17.12 11.32
C ALA A 141 -11.02 18.45 11.02
N TYR A 142 -9.69 18.41 10.93
CA TYR A 142 -8.89 19.60 10.61
C TYR A 142 -9.07 20.05 9.15
N ALA A 143 -9.13 19.12 8.19
CA ALA A 143 -9.34 19.42 6.78
C ALA A 143 -10.72 20.04 6.51
N LYS A 144 -11.76 19.62 7.23
CA LYS A 144 -13.12 20.20 7.13
C LYS A 144 -13.22 21.66 7.58
N LEU A 145 -12.26 22.16 8.33
CA LEU A 145 -12.17 23.57 8.73
C LEU A 145 -11.47 24.43 7.67
N GLN A 146 -10.94 23.84 6.59
CA GLN A 146 -10.17 24.56 5.56
C GLN A 146 -11.09 24.93 4.38
N GLU A 147 -11.35 26.21 4.17
CA GLU A 147 -12.27 26.72 3.13
C GLU A 147 -11.78 26.44 1.70
N HIS A 148 -10.49 26.21 1.50
CA HIS A 148 -9.90 25.93 0.18
C HIS A 148 -10.09 24.48 -0.28
N ILE A 149 -10.65 23.59 0.57
CA ILE A 149 -10.83 22.15 0.28
C ILE A 149 -12.31 21.86 0.02
N THR A 150 -12.62 21.36 -1.17
CA THR A 150 -13.91 20.77 -1.51
C THR A 150 -13.83 19.25 -1.46
N PHE A 151 -14.77 18.60 -0.77
CA PHE A 151 -14.85 17.14 -0.67
C PHE A 151 -15.92 16.59 -1.61
N LEU A 152 -15.54 15.64 -2.45
CA LEU A 152 -16.45 14.85 -3.28
C LEU A 152 -16.44 13.40 -2.79
N GLU A 153 -17.42 13.03 -2.00
CA GLU A 153 -17.58 11.69 -1.44
C GLU A 153 -18.45 10.81 -2.35
N ASN A 154 -18.20 9.50 -2.31
CA ASN A 154 -18.92 8.51 -3.11
C ASN A 154 -18.77 8.73 -4.62
N VAL A 155 -17.58 9.14 -5.04
CA VAL A 155 -17.19 9.31 -6.44
C VAL A 155 -16.01 8.40 -6.74
N SER A 156 -16.19 7.50 -7.71
CA SER A 156 -15.09 6.69 -8.25
C SER A 156 -14.47 7.40 -9.44
N ILE A 157 -13.15 7.46 -9.48
CA ILE A 157 -12.40 7.92 -10.64
C ILE A 157 -11.93 6.70 -11.42
N ASP A 158 -12.16 6.72 -12.75
CA ASP A 158 -11.90 5.57 -13.62
C ASP A 158 -10.77 5.85 -14.61
N HIS A 159 -10.65 7.11 -15.10
CA HIS A 159 -9.66 7.47 -16.11
C HIS A 159 -9.03 8.85 -15.86
N ILE A 160 -7.76 8.97 -16.25
CA ILE A 160 -7.06 10.24 -16.39
C ILE A 160 -7.37 10.80 -17.78
N VAL A 161 -7.75 12.07 -17.85
CA VAL A 161 -7.95 12.80 -19.10
C VAL A 161 -6.63 13.44 -19.50
N GLN A 162 -6.17 13.14 -20.70
CA GLN A 162 -4.90 13.64 -21.23
C GLN A 162 -5.08 14.31 -22.58
N ASN A 163 -4.23 15.30 -22.82
CA ASN A 163 -3.96 15.83 -24.14
C ASN A 163 -2.45 15.67 -24.40
N GLU A 164 -2.08 14.87 -25.39
CA GLU A 164 -0.71 14.39 -25.59
C GLU A 164 -0.16 13.72 -24.31
N ASN A 165 0.95 14.20 -23.76
CA ASN A 165 1.54 13.68 -22.52
C ASN A 165 1.22 14.56 -21.29
N LYS A 166 0.15 15.35 -21.33
CA LYS A 166 -0.24 16.25 -20.23
C LYS A 166 -1.59 15.84 -19.65
N CYS A 167 -1.64 15.64 -18.35
CA CYS A 167 -2.88 15.43 -17.60
C CYS A 167 -3.68 16.75 -17.53
N GLU A 168 -4.98 16.69 -17.83
CA GLU A 168 -5.90 17.84 -17.81
C GLU A 168 -7.04 17.65 -16.80
N GLY A 169 -7.14 16.47 -16.20
CA GLY A 169 -8.17 16.15 -15.24
C GLY A 169 -8.44 14.65 -15.14
N VAL A 170 -9.59 14.32 -14.58
CA VAL A 170 -10.05 12.94 -14.40
C VAL A 170 -11.53 12.81 -14.68
N VAL A 171 -11.95 11.63 -15.15
CA VAL A 171 -13.37 11.27 -15.29
C VAL A 171 -13.69 10.07 -14.41
N GLY A 172 -14.91 10.05 -13.94
CA GLY A 172 -15.42 9.00 -13.06
C GLY A 172 -16.94 8.99 -12.99
N HIS A 173 -17.48 8.33 -11.99
CA HIS A 173 -18.92 8.22 -11.78
C HIS A 173 -19.30 8.36 -10.31
N ILE A 174 -20.54 8.81 -10.06
CA ILE A 174 -21.10 8.96 -8.72
C ILE A 174 -21.74 7.65 -8.27
N ASN A 175 -21.30 7.09 -7.14
CA ASN A 175 -21.67 5.75 -6.67
C ASN A 175 -23.06 5.65 -6.00
N LYS A 176 -23.72 6.77 -5.68
CA LYS A 176 -24.94 6.80 -4.83
C LYS A 176 -26.27 6.75 -5.58
N THR A 177 -26.25 6.69 -6.91
CA THR A 177 -27.48 6.78 -7.70
C THR A 177 -27.73 5.49 -8.46
N ASP A 178 -29.00 5.04 -8.49
CA ASP A 178 -29.47 3.96 -9.38
C ASP A 178 -29.48 4.38 -10.87
N ILE A 179 -29.05 5.62 -11.16
CA ILE A 179 -28.96 6.16 -12.52
C ILE A 179 -27.65 5.73 -13.13
N VAL A 180 -27.72 4.96 -14.19
CA VAL A 180 -26.59 4.27 -14.85
C VAL A 180 -25.57 5.23 -15.49
N ASP A 181 -25.90 6.54 -15.69
CA ASP A 181 -25.10 7.49 -16.48
C ASP A 181 -24.73 8.76 -15.69
N ASN A 182 -24.42 8.65 -14.39
CA ASN A 182 -23.94 9.79 -13.60
C ASN A 182 -22.43 9.95 -13.67
N PHE A 183 -21.95 10.30 -14.86
CA PHE A 183 -20.55 10.61 -15.08
C PHE A 183 -20.20 12.01 -14.62
N ILE A 184 -18.96 12.16 -14.17
CA ILE A 184 -18.39 13.41 -13.71
C ILE A 184 -17.04 13.65 -14.37
N PHE A 185 -16.81 14.88 -14.83
CA PHE A 185 -15.50 15.34 -15.26
C PHE A 185 -14.96 16.39 -14.28
N LEU A 186 -13.79 16.13 -13.74
CA LEU A 186 -13.06 17.02 -12.86
C LEU A 186 -11.83 17.53 -13.60
N GLN A 187 -11.76 18.84 -13.82
CA GLN A 187 -10.67 19.48 -14.55
C GLN A 187 -9.72 20.22 -13.61
N ALA A 188 -8.43 19.90 -13.70
CA ALA A 188 -7.36 20.59 -12.99
C ALA A 188 -6.01 20.46 -13.73
N PRO A 189 -5.12 21.45 -13.62
CA PRO A 189 -3.76 21.36 -14.16
C PRO A 189 -2.88 20.36 -13.38
N ASN A 190 -3.26 20.04 -12.14
CA ASN A 190 -2.55 19.10 -11.26
C ASN A 190 -3.52 18.05 -10.74
N VAL A 191 -3.23 16.78 -11.02
CA VAL A 191 -3.94 15.62 -10.50
C VAL A 191 -2.99 14.78 -9.66
N VAL A 192 -3.35 14.51 -8.40
CA VAL A 192 -2.54 13.72 -7.49
C VAL A 192 -3.23 12.41 -7.15
N LEU A 193 -2.60 11.29 -7.46
CA LEU A 193 -3.07 9.97 -7.10
C LEU A 193 -2.58 9.61 -5.68
N ALA A 194 -3.52 9.43 -4.74
CA ALA A 194 -3.29 9.04 -3.35
C ALA A 194 -4.20 7.85 -2.96
N THR A 195 -4.37 6.90 -3.88
CA THR A 195 -5.37 5.82 -3.85
C THR A 195 -4.94 4.60 -3.03
N GLY A 196 -3.73 4.61 -2.47
CA GLY A 196 -3.16 3.48 -1.73
C GLY A 196 -2.54 2.40 -2.63
N GLY A 197 -2.29 1.23 -2.04
CA GLY A 197 -1.53 0.14 -2.67
C GLY A 197 -2.38 -0.90 -3.40
N ILE A 198 -1.91 -2.16 -3.36
CA ILE A 198 -2.42 -3.25 -4.20
C ILE A 198 -2.88 -4.50 -3.40
N GLY A 199 -2.84 -4.46 -2.05
CA GLY A 199 -2.89 -5.69 -1.24
C GLY A 199 -4.09 -6.60 -1.50
N SER A 200 -5.24 -6.07 -1.91
CA SER A 200 -6.44 -6.90 -2.14
C SER A 200 -6.42 -7.71 -3.44
N ILE A 201 -5.37 -7.64 -4.26
CA ILE A 201 -5.17 -8.57 -5.38
C ILE A 201 -4.67 -9.94 -4.92
N PHE A 202 -4.24 -10.09 -3.65
CA PHE A 202 -3.87 -11.36 -3.04
C PHE A 202 -5.01 -11.96 -2.22
N ALA A 203 -5.12 -13.30 -2.19
CA ALA A 203 -6.16 -14.00 -1.44
C ALA A 203 -6.07 -13.71 0.06
N HIS A 204 -4.84 -13.71 0.62
CA HIS A 204 -4.58 -13.32 2.00
C HIS A 204 -4.01 -11.91 2.05
N THR A 205 -4.74 -10.99 2.66
CA THR A 205 -4.36 -9.57 2.76
C THR A 205 -4.87 -8.95 4.05
N THR A 206 -4.12 -7.99 4.59
CA THR A 206 -4.56 -7.14 5.71
C THR A 206 -5.19 -5.83 5.24
N ASN A 207 -5.23 -5.59 3.91
CA ASN A 207 -5.77 -4.37 3.34
C ASN A 207 -7.28 -4.48 3.07
N PRO A 208 -8.03 -3.35 3.12
CA PRO A 208 -9.41 -3.30 2.66
C PRO A 208 -9.57 -3.84 1.23
N ARG A 209 -10.72 -4.50 0.95
CA ARG A 209 -10.99 -5.14 -0.35
C ARG A 209 -11.01 -4.19 -1.55
N ASP A 210 -11.12 -2.90 -1.31
CA ASP A 210 -11.14 -1.87 -2.36
C ASP A 210 -9.74 -1.31 -2.67
N ILE A 211 -8.68 -1.82 -2.00
CA ILE A 211 -7.28 -1.42 -2.24
C ILE A 211 -6.63 -2.43 -3.19
N TYR A 212 -6.85 -2.27 -4.48
CA TYR A 212 -6.40 -3.20 -5.54
C TYR A 212 -5.50 -2.56 -6.62
N GLY A 213 -5.02 -1.33 -6.39
CA GLY A 213 -4.10 -0.65 -7.30
C GLY A 213 -4.78 0.19 -8.39
N GLU A 214 -6.02 0.65 -8.17
CA GLU A 214 -6.75 1.41 -9.19
C GLU A 214 -6.01 2.66 -9.69
N GLY A 215 -5.39 3.43 -8.79
CA GLY A 215 -4.61 4.61 -9.20
C GLY A 215 -3.33 4.24 -9.96
N ILE A 216 -2.66 3.17 -9.57
CA ILE A 216 -1.50 2.64 -10.30
C ILE A 216 -1.95 2.18 -11.70
N ALA A 217 -3.10 1.50 -11.81
CA ALA A 217 -3.64 1.07 -13.09
C ALA A 217 -4.03 2.26 -13.98
N MET A 218 -4.64 3.31 -13.41
CA MET A 218 -4.93 4.56 -14.14
C MET A 218 -3.66 5.23 -14.66
N ALA A 219 -2.64 5.38 -13.82
CA ALA A 219 -1.35 5.95 -14.20
C ALA A 219 -0.66 5.11 -15.29
N ALA A 220 -0.70 3.78 -15.17
CA ALA A 220 -0.14 2.85 -16.15
C ALA A 220 -0.82 2.98 -17.52
N ARG A 221 -2.16 3.10 -17.55
CA ARG A 221 -2.92 3.37 -18.80
C ARG A 221 -2.60 4.74 -19.39
N ALA A 222 -2.31 5.72 -18.54
CA ALA A 222 -1.87 7.05 -18.94
C ALA A 222 -0.40 7.10 -19.42
N GLY A 223 0.30 5.98 -19.48
CA GLY A 223 1.69 5.90 -19.93
C GLY A 223 2.73 6.30 -18.88
N ALA A 224 2.35 6.46 -17.62
CA ALA A 224 3.30 6.77 -16.56
C ALA A 224 4.31 5.63 -16.34
N GLU A 225 5.55 6.00 -16.03
CA GLU A 225 6.57 5.06 -15.60
C GLU A 225 6.21 4.44 -14.24
N LEU A 226 6.40 3.12 -14.14
CA LEU A 226 6.23 2.33 -12.93
C LEU A 226 7.59 1.86 -12.43
N CYS A 227 7.72 1.64 -11.13
CA CYS A 227 8.97 1.22 -10.53
C CYS A 227 8.74 0.22 -9.40
N ASP A 228 9.67 -0.75 -9.27
CA ASP A 228 9.75 -1.67 -8.13
C ASP A 228 8.48 -2.52 -7.90
N MET A 229 7.71 -2.80 -8.95
CA MET A 229 6.41 -3.47 -8.86
C MET A 229 6.50 -4.89 -8.27
N GLU A 230 7.65 -5.56 -8.35
CA GLU A 230 7.88 -6.90 -7.81
C GLU A 230 7.96 -6.95 -6.27
N PHE A 231 8.15 -5.81 -5.59
CA PHE A 231 8.35 -5.77 -4.13
C PHE A 231 7.05 -5.59 -3.39
N VAL A 232 6.46 -6.70 -2.97
CA VAL A 232 5.25 -6.76 -2.15
C VAL A 232 5.63 -7.31 -0.77
N GLN A 233 5.40 -6.54 0.28
CA GLN A 233 5.65 -6.96 1.65
C GLN A 233 4.46 -7.72 2.21
N PHE A 234 4.71 -8.95 2.67
CA PHE A 234 3.75 -9.73 3.44
C PHE A 234 4.00 -9.51 4.93
N HIS A 235 2.94 -9.13 5.66
CA HIS A 235 3.02 -9.10 7.12
C HIS A 235 3.02 -10.53 7.66
N PRO A 236 3.95 -10.89 8.56
CA PRO A 236 4.07 -12.26 9.04
C PRO A 236 2.86 -12.74 9.83
N THR A 237 2.26 -11.86 10.63
CA THR A 237 1.30 -12.20 11.67
C THR A 237 -0.07 -11.55 11.39
N ALA A 238 -0.79 -12.04 10.38
CA ALA A 238 -2.23 -11.83 10.26
C ALA A 238 -2.96 -12.99 10.97
N LEU A 239 -4.09 -12.71 11.61
CA LEU A 239 -4.91 -13.69 12.32
C LEU A 239 -5.54 -14.67 11.32
N ASP A 240 -5.26 -15.97 11.47
CA ASP A 240 -5.69 -17.04 10.55
C ASP A 240 -6.97 -17.71 11.02
N ILE A 241 -8.10 -17.04 10.83
CA ILE A 241 -9.45 -17.50 11.21
C ILE A 241 -10.44 -17.50 10.04
N GLY A 242 -9.94 -17.51 8.80
CA GLY A 242 -10.76 -17.55 7.59
C GLY A 242 -11.43 -16.23 7.22
N LEU A 243 -11.09 -15.10 7.86
CA LEU A 243 -11.61 -13.79 7.49
C LEU A 243 -10.85 -13.19 6.28
N ASP A 244 -11.57 -12.45 5.46
CA ASP A 244 -11.03 -11.69 4.33
C ASP A 244 -11.64 -10.27 4.31
N PRO A 245 -10.85 -9.23 4.57
CA PRO A 245 -9.41 -9.24 4.89
C PRO A 245 -9.07 -9.93 6.22
N ALA A 246 -7.84 -10.48 6.29
CA ALA A 246 -7.32 -11.07 7.52
C ALA A 246 -6.99 -9.96 8.54
N PRO A 247 -7.46 -10.06 9.80
CA PRO A 247 -7.14 -9.06 10.80
C PRO A 247 -5.63 -9.00 11.07
N LEU A 248 -5.07 -7.81 11.10
CA LEU A 248 -3.66 -7.60 11.41
C LEU A 248 -3.40 -7.79 12.91
N LEU A 249 -2.37 -8.56 13.25
CA LEU A 249 -1.75 -8.56 14.58
C LEU A 249 -0.43 -7.79 14.47
N THR A 250 -0.42 -6.57 15.00
CA THR A 250 0.70 -5.63 14.85
C THR A 250 2.05 -6.24 15.22
N GLU A 251 3.10 -5.83 14.53
CA GLU A 251 4.48 -6.25 14.81
C GLU A 251 4.93 -5.91 16.23
N ALA A 252 4.39 -4.86 16.81
CA ALA A 252 4.67 -4.47 18.18
C ALA A 252 4.39 -5.60 19.21
N ILE A 253 3.50 -6.54 18.91
CA ILE A 253 3.25 -7.70 19.78
C ILE A 253 4.52 -8.56 19.88
N ARG A 254 5.22 -8.78 18.75
CA ARG A 254 6.53 -9.46 18.76
C ARG A 254 7.62 -8.58 19.40
N GLY A 255 7.55 -7.27 19.19
CA GLY A 255 8.44 -6.30 19.83
C GLY A 255 8.35 -6.30 21.36
N GLU A 256 7.18 -6.60 21.91
CA GLU A 256 6.96 -6.74 23.36
C GLU A 256 7.21 -8.19 23.87
N GLY A 257 7.72 -9.08 23.01
CA GLY A 257 8.25 -10.38 23.42
C GLY A 257 7.41 -11.59 23.03
N ALA A 258 6.35 -11.47 22.26
CA ALA A 258 5.59 -12.63 21.78
C ALA A 258 6.44 -13.57 20.93
N LEU A 259 6.25 -14.87 21.08
CA LEU A 259 7.02 -15.91 20.41
C LEU A 259 6.28 -16.47 19.20
N LEU A 260 7.03 -16.96 18.22
CA LEU A 260 6.51 -17.69 17.08
C LEU A 260 6.76 -19.19 17.28
N VAL A 261 5.68 -19.95 17.41
CA VAL A 261 5.72 -21.39 17.67
C VAL A 261 4.92 -22.18 16.64
N ASP A 262 5.29 -23.45 16.47
CA ASP A 262 4.53 -24.40 15.66
C ASP A 262 3.52 -25.19 16.51
N ASP A 263 2.83 -26.15 15.91
CA ASP A 263 1.86 -27.06 16.55
C ASP A 263 2.50 -28.06 17.55
N LEU A 264 3.83 -28.09 17.67
CA LEU A 264 4.58 -28.87 18.69
C LEU A 264 5.23 -27.95 19.75
N ASP A 265 4.79 -26.70 19.87
CA ASP A 265 5.40 -25.67 20.75
C ASP A 265 6.88 -25.37 20.44
N ASN A 266 7.39 -25.73 19.25
CA ASN A 266 8.76 -25.41 18.87
C ASN A 266 8.87 -23.95 18.43
N ARG A 267 9.77 -23.20 19.05
CA ARG A 267 10.12 -21.84 18.66
C ARG A 267 11.04 -21.86 17.44
N PHE A 268 10.44 -21.95 16.24
CA PHE A 268 11.16 -22.23 14.98
C PHE A 268 12.05 -21.07 14.49
N MET A 269 11.76 -19.82 14.85
CA MET A 269 12.55 -18.67 14.38
C MET A 269 14.00 -18.65 14.86
N LYS A 270 14.32 -19.31 15.98
CA LYS A 270 15.69 -19.41 16.49
C LYS A 270 16.66 -20.12 15.53
N SER A 271 16.16 -21.08 14.75
CA SER A 271 16.96 -21.79 13.75
C SER A 271 17.06 -21.07 12.41
N VAL A 272 16.21 -20.05 12.18
CA VAL A 272 16.11 -19.33 10.92
C VAL A 272 16.97 -18.06 10.90
N HIS A 273 17.00 -17.31 12.02
CA HIS A 273 17.71 -16.03 12.08
C HIS A 273 18.13 -15.69 13.51
N GLU A 274 19.31 -15.06 13.67
CA GLU A 274 19.87 -14.68 14.97
C GLU A 274 18.96 -13.78 15.82
N LYS A 275 18.23 -12.84 15.17
CA LYS A 275 17.26 -11.94 15.81
C LYS A 275 15.91 -12.63 16.13
N GLY A 276 15.75 -13.92 15.80
CA GLY A 276 14.52 -14.67 16.05
C GLY A 276 13.28 -13.98 15.50
N GLU A 277 12.28 -13.75 16.37
CA GLU A 277 10.99 -13.12 16.03
C GLU A 277 11.11 -11.67 15.58
N LEU A 278 12.23 -11.00 15.87
CA LEU A 278 12.54 -9.62 15.46
C LEU A 278 13.38 -9.56 14.18
N ALA A 279 13.52 -10.67 13.46
CA ALA A 279 14.10 -10.68 12.11
C ALA A 279 13.27 -9.82 11.14
N PRO A 280 13.85 -9.36 10.01
CA PRO A 280 13.11 -8.65 8.97
C PRO A 280 11.84 -9.37 8.53
N ARG A 281 10.79 -8.62 8.22
CA ARG A 281 9.44 -9.16 7.91
C ARG A 281 9.44 -10.22 6.83
N ASP A 282 10.22 -10.02 5.77
CA ASP A 282 10.34 -10.97 4.65
C ASP A 282 10.89 -12.33 5.10
N ILE A 283 11.86 -12.35 6.00
CA ILE A 283 12.42 -13.59 6.57
C ILE A 283 11.38 -14.31 7.43
N VAL A 284 10.72 -13.57 8.34
CA VAL A 284 9.70 -14.17 9.23
C VAL A 284 8.51 -14.69 8.42
N ALA A 285 8.04 -13.91 7.44
CA ALA A 285 6.91 -14.32 6.59
C ALA A 285 7.21 -15.59 5.79
N ARG A 286 8.43 -15.70 5.21
CA ARG A 286 8.85 -16.93 4.51
C ARG A 286 9.00 -18.12 5.45
N ALA A 287 9.53 -17.92 6.66
CA ALA A 287 9.64 -19.01 7.65
C ALA A 287 8.27 -19.57 8.01
N ILE A 288 7.28 -18.72 8.27
CA ILE A 288 5.89 -19.13 8.55
C ILE A 288 5.28 -19.82 7.31
N PHE A 289 5.47 -19.26 6.11
CA PHE A 289 4.99 -19.85 4.88
C PHE A 289 5.55 -21.25 4.65
N ASN A 290 6.86 -21.46 4.86
CA ASN A 290 7.51 -22.75 4.67
C ASN A 290 7.04 -23.78 5.69
N HIS A 291 6.79 -23.41 6.96
CA HIS A 291 6.19 -24.28 7.96
C HIS A 291 4.79 -24.74 7.53
N LYS A 292 3.95 -23.81 7.07
CA LYS A 292 2.60 -24.11 6.56
C LYS A 292 2.64 -25.00 5.32
N ALA A 293 3.59 -24.77 4.40
CA ALA A 293 3.78 -25.62 3.22
C ALA A 293 4.18 -27.06 3.55
N GLN A 294 4.82 -27.28 4.72
CA GLN A 294 5.14 -28.61 5.27
C GLN A 294 3.98 -29.24 6.06
N GLY A 295 2.79 -28.62 6.05
CA GLY A 295 1.61 -29.11 6.77
C GLY A 295 1.58 -28.78 8.26
N ARG A 296 2.48 -27.89 8.74
CA ARG A 296 2.55 -27.45 10.13
C ARG A 296 1.67 -26.23 10.35
N SER A 297 1.02 -26.14 11.49
CA SER A 297 0.34 -24.92 11.92
C SER A 297 1.32 -23.99 12.62
N THR A 298 1.07 -22.68 12.54
CA THR A 298 1.94 -21.64 13.13
C THR A 298 1.13 -20.69 13.99
N TYR A 299 1.71 -20.29 15.10
CA TYR A 299 1.02 -19.52 16.13
C TYR A 299 1.90 -18.39 16.68
N LEU A 300 1.23 -17.35 17.16
CA LEU A 300 1.81 -16.32 18.02
C LEU A 300 1.48 -16.68 19.48
N ASP A 301 2.51 -16.85 20.30
CA ASP A 301 2.37 -17.17 21.72
C ASP A 301 2.59 -15.94 22.59
N CYS A 302 1.53 -15.53 23.29
CA CYS A 302 1.51 -14.42 24.23
C CYS A 302 1.18 -14.86 25.66
N ARG A 303 1.08 -16.17 25.93
CA ARG A 303 0.65 -16.74 27.23
C ARG A 303 1.53 -16.32 28.42
N HIS A 304 2.77 -15.96 28.16
CA HIS A 304 3.72 -15.48 29.19
C HIS A 304 3.60 -13.98 29.50
N PHE A 305 2.72 -13.24 28.80
CA PHE A 305 2.50 -11.82 29.08
C PHE A 305 1.82 -11.65 30.46
N LYS A 306 2.14 -10.53 31.15
CA LYS A 306 1.46 -10.19 32.40
C LYS A 306 -0.05 -10.10 32.17
N LYS A 307 -0.83 -10.72 33.05
CA LYS A 307 -2.30 -10.73 32.99
C LYS A 307 -2.89 -9.33 32.77
N GLY A 308 -3.78 -9.20 31.80
CA GLY A 308 -4.43 -7.94 31.40
C GLY A 308 -3.55 -6.98 30.60
N SER A 309 -2.24 -7.24 30.43
CA SER A 309 -1.36 -6.33 29.70
C SER A 309 -1.62 -6.33 28.19
N PHE A 310 -1.96 -7.49 27.60
CA PHE A 310 -2.25 -7.60 26.16
C PHE A 310 -3.40 -6.67 25.75
N LYS A 311 -4.52 -6.69 26.49
CA LYS A 311 -5.67 -5.81 26.25
C LYS A 311 -5.30 -4.32 26.33
N LYS A 312 -4.46 -3.95 27.28
CA LYS A 312 -4.01 -2.55 27.47
C LYS A 312 -3.09 -2.09 26.35
N MET A 313 -2.16 -2.93 25.92
CA MET A 313 -1.17 -2.57 24.89
C MET A 313 -1.71 -2.67 23.46
N PHE A 314 -2.64 -3.61 23.21
CA PHE A 314 -3.12 -3.98 21.88
C PHE A 314 -4.66 -4.12 21.86
N PRO A 315 -5.40 -3.03 22.12
CA PRO A 315 -6.87 -3.07 22.23
C PRO A 315 -7.55 -3.55 20.95
N THR A 316 -7.05 -3.18 19.77
CA THR A 316 -7.61 -3.63 18.47
C THR A 316 -7.37 -5.12 18.24
N ALA A 317 -6.14 -5.59 18.47
CA ALA A 317 -5.83 -7.02 18.37
C ALA A 317 -6.65 -7.83 19.36
N TRP A 318 -6.79 -7.34 20.59
CA TRP A 318 -7.62 -7.97 21.62
C TRP A 318 -9.09 -8.09 21.17
N GLU A 319 -9.68 -7.05 20.59
CA GLU A 319 -11.04 -7.11 20.06
C GLU A 319 -11.21 -8.17 18.97
N PHE A 320 -10.23 -8.35 18.08
CA PHE A 320 -10.26 -9.40 17.07
C PHE A 320 -10.22 -10.79 17.70
N LEU A 321 -9.36 -10.99 18.71
CA LEU A 321 -9.27 -12.26 19.42
C LEU A 321 -10.57 -12.59 20.17
N GLN A 322 -11.20 -11.61 20.84
CA GLN A 322 -12.50 -11.81 21.50
C GLN A 322 -13.59 -12.25 20.52
N LYS A 323 -13.67 -11.60 19.33
CA LYS A 323 -14.62 -11.99 18.28
C LYS A 323 -14.37 -13.39 17.73
N ALA A 324 -13.14 -13.88 17.84
CA ALA A 324 -12.73 -15.22 17.43
C ALA A 324 -12.82 -16.26 18.57
N ASN A 325 -13.25 -15.86 19.77
CA ASN A 325 -13.24 -16.69 20.99
C ASN A 325 -11.83 -17.22 21.35
N ILE A 326 -10.79 -16.41 21.14
CA ILE A 326 -9.40 -16.72 21.47
C ILE A 326 -8.98 -15.87 22.67
N ASN A 327 -8.43 -16.52 23.70
CA ASN A 327 -7.87 -15.84 24.87
C ASN A 327 -6.35 -15.81 24.79
N SER A 328 -5.76 -14.63 24.58
CA SER A 328 -4.31 -14.45 24.46
C SER A 328 -3.50 -14.87 25.70
N GLU A 329 -4.16 -15.05 26.86
CA GLU A 329 -3.50 -15.47 28.10
C GLU A 329 -3.38 -17.00 28.23
N THR A 330 -4.21 -17.76 27.51
CA THR A 330 -4.27 -19.24 27.61
C THR A 330 -4.08 -19.94 26.28
N ASP A 331 -4.41 -19.29 25.17
CA ASP A 331 -4.49 -19.92 23.86
C ASP A 331 -3.34 -19.46 22.94
N LEU A 332 -2.90 -20.36 22.08
CA LEU A 332 -2.04 -20.04 20.95
C LEU A 332 -2.87 -19.31 19.88
N ILE A 333 -2.36 -18.20 19.36
CA ILE A 333 -3.07 -17.36 18.38
C ILE A 333 -2.68 -17.79 16.97
N PRO A 334 -3.59 -18.36 16.15
CA PRO A 334 -3.24 -18.85 14.82
C PRO A 334 -2.89 -17.69 13.89
N ILE A 335 -1.80 -17.85 13.13
CA ILE A 335 -1.28 -16.81 12.24
C ILE A 335 -0.97 -17.30 10.83
N THR A 336 -1.02 -16.38 9.88
CA THR A 336 -0.62 -16.61 8.48
C THR A 336 -0.01 -15.34 7.89
N PRO A 337 0.95 -15.44 6.94
CA PRO A 337 1.41 -14.29 6.20
C PRO A 337 0.32 -13.73 5.30
N ALA A 338 0.21 -12.40 5.23
CA ALA A 338 -0.77 -11.72 4.39
C ALA A 338 -0.15 -10.50 3.69
N ALA A 339 -0.54 -10.24 2.43
CA ALA A 339 -0.12 -9.05 1.69
C ALA A 339 -0.52 -7.79 2.48
N HIS A 340 0.45 -6.88 2.67
CA HIS A 340 0.30 -5.79 3.62
C HIS A 340 0.70 -4.43 3.06
N TYR A 341 1.83 -4.35 2.35
CA TYR A 341 2.34 -3.09 1.80
C TYR A 341 3.05 -3.33 0.46
N HIS A 342 2.92 -2.38 -0.47
CA HIS A 342 3.57 -2.40 -1.77
C HIS A 342 4.63 -1.29 -1.84
N MET A 343 5.90 -1.66 -2.03
CA MET A 343 6.99 -0.69 -2.17
C MET A 343 7.08 -0.12 -3.58
N GLY A 344 6.56 -0.84 -4.57
CA GLY A 344 6.43 -0.40 -5.95
C GLY A 344 5.23 0.52 -6.17
N GLY A 345 5.08 0.98 -7.41
CA GLY A 345 3.98 1.86 -7.81
C GLY A 345 4.36 2.81 -8.94
N VAL A 346 3.66 3.93 -9.02
CA VAL A 346 3.97 5.00 -9.96
C VAL A 346 5.31 5.63 -9.58
N LYS A 347 6.29 5.60 -10.49
CA LYS A 347 7.59 6.23 -10.26
C LYS A 347 7.44 7.72 -10.10
N VAL A 348 8.04 8.26 -9.05
CA VAL A 348 8.06 9.69 -8.79
C VAL A 348 9.48 10.20 -8.53
N ASP A 349 9.69 11.50 -8.77
CA ASP A 349 10.86 12.23 -8.29
C ASP A 349 10.70 12.65 -6.80
N LEU A 350 11.66 13.39 -6.27
CA LEU A 350 11.61 13.85 -4.87
C LEU A 350 10.50 14.86 -4.60
N ASP A 351 9.96 15.50 -5.62
CA ASP A 351 8.83 16.41 -5.53
C ASP A 351 7.48 15.68 -5.71
N GLY A 352 7.48 14.40 -6.05
CA GLY A 352 6.28 13.59 -6.30
C GLY A 352 5.74 13.67 -7.72
N ARG A 353 6.49 14.25 -8.69
CA ARG A 353 6.10 14.30 -10.11
C ARG A 353 6.27 12.93 -10.76
N THR A 354 5.31 12.57 -11.58
CA THR A 354 5.42 11.39 -12.46
C THR A 354 6.05 11.73 -13.81
N SER A 355 6.21 10.75 -14.70
CA SER A 355 6.65 10.98 -16.09
C SER A 355 5.57 11.63 -16.99
N VAL A 356 4.33 11.75 -16.49
CA VAL A 356 3.21 12.43 -17.18
C VAL A 356 3.05 13.83 -16.61
N LEU A 357 3.12 14.86 -17.44
CA LEU A 357 3.01 16.26 -16.99
C LEU A 357 1.65 16.52 -16.31
N GLY A 358 1.66 17.22 -15.18
CA GLY A 358 0.45 17.52 -14.41
C GLY A 358 -0.12 16.33 -13.62
N LEU A 359 0.51 15.14 -13.72
CA LEU A 359 0.16 13.97 -12.93
C LEU A 359 1.21 13.73 -11.83
N TRP A 360 0.73 13.56 -10.59
CA TRP A 360 1.52 13.35 -9.38
C TRP A 360 1.05 12.08 -8.68
N ALA A 361 1.89 11.52 -7.82
CA ALA A 361 1.49 10.41 -6.97
C ALA A 361 2.07 10.55 -5.55
N CYS A 362 1.28 10.14 -4.54
CA CYS A 362 1.60 10.30 -3.13
C CYS A 362 1.21 9.05 -2.31
N GLY A 363 1.97 8.76 -1.27
CA GLY A 363 1.76 7.59 -0.40
C GLY A 363 1.98 6.28 -1.14
N GLU A 364 1.33 5.19 -0.73
CA GLU A 364 1.56 3.83 -1.26
C GLU A 364 1.22 3.65 -2.75
N THR A 365 0.57 4.63 -3.39
CA THR A 365 0.37 4.65 -4.84
C THR A 365 1.68 4.94 -5.58
N SER A 366 2.60 5.68 -4.94
CA SER A 366 3.88 6.11 -5.51
C SER A 366 5.02 5.17 -5.15
N SER A 367 6.02 5.09 -6.00
CA SER A 367 7.32 4.47 -5.70
C SER A 367 8.39 5.54 -5.61
N THR A 368 8.59 6.06 -4.40
CA THR A 368 9.61 7.09 -4.07
C THR A 368 11.02 6.50 -4.04
N GLY A 369 11.12 5.19 -3.80
CA GLY A 369 12.35 4.46 -3.55
C GLY A 369 12.83 4.54 -2.10
N ALA A 370 12.10 5.17 -1.19
CA ALA A 370 12.48 5.23 0.21
C ALA A 370 12.56 3.84 0.86
N HIS A 371 11.75 2.91 0.41
CA HIS A 371 11.62 1.57 1.02
C HIS A 371 12.49 0.48 0.37
N GLY A 372 13.02 0.71 -0.83
CA GLY A 372 13.81 -0.30 -1.55
C GLY A 372 13.08 -1.63 -1.70
N ALA A 373 13.77 -2.74 -1.46
CA ALA A 373 13.20 -4.08 -1.61
C ALA A 373 12.44 -4.60 -0.39
N ASN A 374 12.47 -3.88 0.75
CA ASN A 374 11.77 -4.26 1.98
C ASN A 374 11.60 -3.05 2.90
N ARG A 375 10.38 -2.72 3.27
CA ARG A 375 10.04 -1.53 4.05
C ARG A 375 10.35 -1.72 5.53
N LEU A 376 11.07 -0.78 6.13
CA LEU A 376 11.19 -0.68 7.57
C LEU A 376 9.82 -0.36 8.19
N ALA A 377 9.48 -1.04 9.26
CA ALA A 377 8.19 -0.88 9.93
C ALA A 377 7.92 0.61 10.30
N SER A 378 6.66 1.02 10.28
CA SER A 378 6.20 2.38 10.63
C SER A 378 6.72 3.55 9.78
N ASN A 379 7.51 3.29 8.72
CA ASN A 379 7.96 4.31 7.76
C ASN A 379 6.88 4.69 6.71
N SER A 380 5.87 3.86 6.47
CA SER A 380 4.87 4.14 5.42
C SER A 380 3.99 5.36 5.73
N LEU A 381 3.56 5.50 6.99
CA LEU A 381 2.79 6.67 7.40
C LEU A 381 3.66 7.93 7.35
N LEU A 382 4.91 7.82 7.78
CA LEU A 382 5.87 8.91 7.70
C LEU A 382 6.10 9.37 6.26
N GLU A 383 6.33 8.44 5.31
CA GLU A 383 6.45 8.75 3.89
C GLU A 383 5.25 9.51 3.36
N ALA A 384 4.04 9.03 3.68
CA ALA A 384 2.79 9.66 3.24
C ALA A 384 2.69 11.13 3.71
N PHE A 385 3.10 11.44 4.93
CA PHE A 385 3.13 12.80 5.46
C PHE A 385 4.18 13.68 4.80
N VAL A 386 5.41 13.17 4.70
CA VAL A 386 6.55 13.95 4.20
C VAL A 386 6.39 14.26 2.72
N PHE A 387 6.04 13.26 1.89
CA PHE A 387 5.83 13.49 0.46
C PHE A 387 4.59 14.32 0.18
N ALA A 388 3.54 14.25 0.99
CA ALA A 388 2.40 15.18 0.87
C ALA A 388 2.83 16.64 1.03
N LYS A 389 3.65 16.97 2.04
CA LYS A 389 4.22 18.31 2.21
C LYS A 389 5.13 18.71 1.04
N GLN A 390 5.95 17.79 0.56
CA GLN A 390 6.89 18.04 -0.52
C GLN A 390 6.16 18.35 -1.84
N ILE A 391 5.14 17.55 -2.19
CA ILE A 391 4.27 17.77 -3.35
C ILE A 391 3.55 19.13 -3.23
N ALA A 392 2.98 19.43 -2.06
CA ALA A 392 2.31 20.71 -1.83
C ALA A 392 3.25 21.90 -2.05
N LYS A 393 4.49 21.79 -1.54
CA LYS A 393 5.54 22.80 -1.75
C LYS A 393 5.84 22.96 -3.24
N ALA A 394 6.02 21.87 -3.98
CA ALA A 394 6.32 21.89 -5.40
C ALA A 394 5.17 22.52 -6.22
N ILE A 395 3.92 22.09 -5.99
CA ILE A 395 2.74 22.65 -6.68
C ILE A 395 2.54 24.13 -6.35
N ASN A 396 2.77 24.56 -5.09
CA ASN A 396 2.62 25.95 -4.71
C ASN A 396 3.66 26.89 -5.36
N HIS A 397 4.82 26.36 -5.75
CA HIS A 397 5.82 27.12 -6.53
C HIS A 397 5.50 27.21 -8.03
N GLU A 398 4.61 26.36 -8.54
CA GLU A 398 4.19 26.47 -9.95
C GLU A 398 3.25 27.68 -10.16
N PRO A 399 3.36 28.40 -11.28
CA PRO A 399 2.42 29.48 -11.58
C PRO A 399 1.00 28.93 -11.72
N LEU A 400 0.00 29.74 -11.33
CA LEU A 400 -1.39 29.43 -11.61
C LEU A 400 -1.63 29.53 -13.11
N SER A 401 -1.90 28.39 -13.74
CA SER A 401 -2.28 28.37 -15.16
C SER A 401 -3.78 28.63 -15.29
N PRO A 402 -4.22 29.59 -16.14
CA PRO A 402 -5.62 29.74 -16.42
C PRO A 402 -6.19 28.44 -17.00
N LEU A 403 -7.26 27.93 -16.39
CA LEU A 403 -7.98 26.79 -16.92
C LEU A 403 -9.06 27.25 -17.89
N GLU A 404 -8.86 27.01 -19.16
CA GLU A 404 -9.95 27.08 -20.15
C GLU A 404 -10.86 25.87 -19.97
N LEU A 405 -12.19 26.09 -20.00
CA LEU A 405 -13.16 24.99 -19.96
C LEU A 405 -13.05 24.16 -21.23
N LYS A 406 -12.55 22.94 -21.10
CA LYS A 406 -12.58 21.97 -22.19
C LYS A 406 -13.82 21.10 -22.06
N ARG A 407 -14.56 20.94 -23.15
CA ARG A 407 -15.58 19.89 -23.27
C ARG A 407 -14.89 18.62 -23.75
N ILE A 408 -15.09 17.53 -23.04
CA ILE A 408 -14.64 16.20 -23.45
C ILE A 408 -15.86 15.37 -23.86
N ASN A 409 -15.67 14.47 -24.82
CA ASN A 409 -16.68 13.44 -25.06
C ASN A 409 -16.48 12.30 -24.07
N ILE A 410 -17.30 12.25 -23.02
CA ILE A 410 -17.25 11.24 -21.96
C ILE A 410 -17.47 9.82 -22.51
N GLU A 411 -18.23 9.63 -23.58
CA GLU A 411 -18.46 8.33 -24.21
C GLU A 411 -17.16 7.65 -24.66
N ASN A 412 -16.11 8.42 -24.96
CA ASN A 412 -14.80 7.88 -25.30
C ASN A 412 -14.14 7.14 -24.13
N TYR A 413 -14.51 7.48 -22.88
CA TYR A 413 -13.96 6.88 -21.67
C TYR A 413 -14.83 5.73 -21.13
N PHE A 414 -16.13 5.77 -21.42
CA PHE A 414 -17.12 4.80 -20.93
C PHE A 414 -17.91 4.17 -22.09
N PRO A 415 -17.26 3.28 -22.87
CA PRO A 415 -17.96 2.59 -23.93
C PRO A 415 -19.12 1.76 -23.37
N LYS A 416 -20.28 1.75 -24.07
CA LYS A 416 -21.46 0.96 -23.70
C LYS A 416 -21.20 -0.54 -23.90
N GLU A 417 -20.41 -1.14 -23.04
CA GLU A 417 -20.16 -2.59 -23.03
C GLU A 417 -21.15 -3.31 -22.10
N LYS A 418 -21.55 -4.53 -22.50
CA LYS A 418 -22.25 -5.42 -21.57
C LYS A 418 -21.30 -5.81 -20.44
N THR A 419 -21.67 -5.51 -19.20
CA THR A 419 -20.87 -5.88 -18.03
C THR A 419 -21.26 -7.26 -17.50
N LEU A 420 -20.29 -7.98 -16.94
CA LEU A 420 -20.53 -9.23 -16.21
C LEU A 420 -21.51 -9.03 -15.06
N SER A 421 -22.36 -10.02 -14.82
CA SER A 421 -23.15 -10.03 -13.59
C SER A 421 -22.23 -10.00 -12.35
N LYS A 422 -22.67 -9.34 -11.27
CA LYS A 422 -21.91 -9.22 -10.00
C LYS A 422 -21.40 -10.58 -9.46
N ILE A 423 -22.18 -11.66 -9.66
CA ILE A 423 -21.81 -13.01 -9.20
C ILE A 423 -20.63 -13.57 -10.01
N ARG A 424 -20.67 -13.45 -11.34
CA ARG A 424 -19.56 -13.90 -12.21
C ARG A 424 -18.29 -13.09 -11.97
N ALA A 425 -18.41 -11.78 -11.79
CA ALA A 425 -17.28 -10.92 -11.47
C ALA A 425 -16.59 -11.36 -10.17
N LYS A 426 -17.34 -11.67 -9.10
CA LYS A 426 -16.79 -12.20 -7.83
C LYS A 426 -16.01 -13.50 -8.02
N LYS A 427 -16.49 -14.44 -8.86
CA LYS A 427 -15.78 -15.68 -9.16
C LYS A 427 -14.39 -15.41 -9.76
N TYR A 428 -14.31 -14.57 -10.80
CA TYR A 428 -13.05 -14.30 -11.47
C TYR A 428 -12.08 -13.45 -10.60
N ILE A 429 -12.60 -12.53 -9.80
CA ILE A 429 -11.80 -11.81 -8.80
C ILE A 429 -11.18 -12.79 -7.79
N TRP A 430 -11.94 -13.76 -7.31
CA TRP A 430 -11.42 -14.77 -6.39
C TRP A 430 -10.35 -15.66 -7.05
N GLN A 431 -10.57 -16.10 -8.30
CA GLN A 431 -9.59 -16.87 -9.07
C GLN A 431 -8.28 -16.07 -9.26
N LEU A 432 -8.37 -14.80 -9.66
CA LEU A 432 -7.20 -13.93 -9.80
C LEU A 432 -6.42 -13.80 -8.49
N ARG A 433 -7.11 -13.51 -7.38
CA ARG A 433 -6.49 -13.38 -6.05
C ARG A 433 -5.79 -14.67 -5.61
N SER A 434 -6.42 -15.82 -5.88
CA SER A 434 -5.83 -17.13 -5.59
C SER A 434 -4.60 -17.40 -6.46
N THR A 435 -4.65 -17.05 -7.74
CA THR A 435 -3.53 -17.13 -8.68
C THR A 435 -2.35 -16.28 -8.19
N MET A 436 -2.62 -15.02 -7.82
CA MET A 436 -1.59 -14.13 -7.27
C MET A 436 -0.95 -14.70 -6.01
N MET A 437 -1.75 -15.19 -5.07
CA MET A 437 -1.21 -15.77 -3.83
C MET A 437 -0.37 -17.02 -4.10
N ARG A 438 -0.83 -17.89 -4.98
CA ARG A 438 -0.19 -19.17 -5.27
C ARG A 438 1.10 -19.05 -6.07
N TYR A 439 1.12 -18.18 -7.09
CA TYR A 439 2.18 -18.16 -8.10
C TYR A 439 3.07 -16.91 -8.06
N VAL A 440 2.58 -15.80 -7.45
CA VAL A 440 3.27 -14.50 -7.41
C VAL A 440 3.46 -14.01 -5.96
N GLY A 441 3.18 -14.87 -4.98
CA GLY A 441 3.23 -14.55 -3.55
C GLY A 441 4.64 -14.49 -2.96
N LEU A 442 4.82 -15.17 -1.81
CA LEU A 442 6.04 -15.14 -1.00
C LEU A 442 7.23 -15.85 -1.67
N GLU A 443 6.97 -16.92 -2.38
CA GLU A 443 7.98 -17.67 -3.14
C GLU A 443 7.59 -17.70 -4.61
N ARG A 444 8.56 -17.44 -5.47
CA ARG A 444 8.39 -17.33 -6.92
C ARG A 444 9.45 -18.14 -7.64
N SER A 445 9.13 -18.63 -8.82
CA SER A 445 10.07 -19.21 -9.77
C SER A 445 9.68 -18.83 -11.19
N LYS A 446 10.55 -19.03 -12.17
CA LYS A 446 10.18 -18.86 -13.58
C LYS A 446 8.89 -19.61 -13.90
N HIS A 447 8.83 -20.89 -13.50
CA HIS A 447 7.64 -21.74 -13.74
C HIS A 447 6.37 -21.17 -13.08
N SER A 448 6.42 -20.76 -11.81
CA SER A 448 5.23 -20.21 -11.14
C SER A 448 4.75 -18.91 -11.77
N LEU A 449 5.68 -18.02 -12.16
CA LEU A 449 5.34 -16.75 -12.82
C LEU A 449 4.74 -16.97 -14.22
N GLU A 450 5.22 -17.97 -14.96
CA GLU A 450 4.65 -18.40 -16.24
C GLU A 450 3.24 -18.95 -16.06
N GLN A 451 2.99 -19.78 -15.05
CA GLN A 451 1.66 -20.28 -14.72
C GLN A 451 0.68 -19.13 -14.37
N ALA A 452 1.16 -18.11 -13.66
CA ALA A 452 0.35 -16.93 -13.38
C ALA A 452 -0.11 -16.23 -14.66
N LEU A 453 0.78 -16.02 -15.66
CA LEU A 453 0.42 -15.41 -16.94
C LEU A 453 -0.63 -16.23 -17.71
N ILE A 454 -0.51 -17.57 -17.71
CA ILE A 454 -1.47 -18.48 -18.32
C ILE A 454 -2.85 -18.34 -17.67
N GLU A 455 -2.90 -18.32 -16.35
CA GLU A 455 -4.16 -18.16 -15.60
C GLU A 455 -4.79 -16.78 -15.80
N PHE A 456 -4.03 -15.70 -15.88
CA PHE A 456 -4.55 -14.37 -16.20
C PHE A 456 -5.16 -14.32 -17.60
N ASP A 457 -4.53 -14.97 -18.55
CA ASP A 457 -5.06 -15.10 -19.91
C ASP A 457 -6.36 -15.90 -19.95
N ARG A 458 -6.42 -17.00 -19.19
CA ARG A 458 -7.63 -17.81 -19.06
C ARG A 458 -8.78 -16.98 -18.46
N ILE A 459 -8.53 -16.26 -17.36
CA ILE A 459 -9.51 -15.38 -16.72
C ILE A 459 -10.03 -14.33 -17.72
N GLU A 460 -9.13 -13.69 -18.47
CA GLU A 460 -9.50 -12.68 -19.45
C GLU A 460 -10.37 -13.24 -20.57
N ARG A 461 -10.01 -14.39 -21.15
CA ARG A 461 -10.78 -15.06 -22.22
C ARG A 461 -12.18 -15.55 -21.75
N GLU A 462 -12.24 -16.21 -20.58
CA GLU A 462 -13.47 -16.77 -20.06
C GLU A 462 -14.47 -15.71 -19.59
N SER A 463 -13.98 -14.57 -19.11
CA SER A 463 -14.84 -13.52 -18.55
C SER A 463 -15.61 -12.73 -19.61
N LYS A 464 -15.20 -12.74 -20.88
CA LYS A 464 -15.78 -12.08 -22.09
C LYS A 464 -16.13 -10.59 -21.95
N HIS A 465 -16.55 -10.15 -20.76
CA HIS A 465 -16.93 -8.76 -20.44
C HIS A 465 -16.40 -8.41 -19.05
N LEU A 466 -15.19 -7.88 -19.01
CA LEU A 466 -14.52 -7.52 -17.75
C LEU A 466 -15.16 -6.30 -17.09
N SER A 467 -15.45 -6.37 -15.78
CA SER A 467 -15.72 -5.17 -15.02
C SER A 467 -14.44 -4.29 -14.93
N ALA A 468 -14.60 -2.98 -14.78
CA ALA A 468 -13.46 -2.06 -14.64
C ALA A 468 -12.48 -2.55 -13.53
N LYS A 469 -13.02 -2.93 -12.37
CA LYS A 469 -12.22 -3.50 -11.27
C LYS A 469 -11.40 -4.72 -11.68
N LEU A 470 -11.99 -5.67 -12.42
CA LEU A 470 -11.26 -6.88 -12.85
C LEU A 470 -10.22 -6.57 -13.93
N LYS A 471 -10.49 -5.60 -14.84
CA LYS A 471 -9.51 -5.10 -15.81
C LYS A 471 -8.28 -4.51 -15.10
N ASP A 472 -8.49 -3.68 -14.08
CA ASP A 472 -7.41 -3.09 -13.30
C ASP A 472 -6.63 -4.14 -12.52
N MET A 473 -7.32 -5.06 -11.85
CA MET A 473 -6.66 -6.14 -11.10
C MET A 473 -5.80 -7.04 -12.00
N LEU A 474 -6.27 -7.36 -13.21
CA LEU A 474 -5.48 -8.11 -14.20
C LEU A 474 -4.26 -7.32 -14.67
N LEU A 475 -4.41 -6.02 -14.94
CA LEU A 475 -3.30 -5.15 -15.33
C LEU A 475 -2.22 -5.12 -14.24
N ILE A 476 -2.61 -4.84 -12.98
CA ILE A 476 -1.68 -4.82 -11.84
C ILE A 476 -1.00 -6.17 -11.63
N SER A 477 -1.75 -7.27 -11.73
CA SER A 477 -1.21 -8.62 -11.58
C SER A 477 -0.15 -8.93 -12.65
N ARG A 478 -0.39 -8.55 -13.91
CA ARG A 478 0.58 -8.70 -15.00
C ARG A 478 1.82 -7.82 -14.80
N LEU A 479 1.65 -6.57 -14.36
CA LEU A 479 2.76 -5.65 -14.09
C LEU A 479 3.70 -6.20 -13.00
N ILE A 480 3.15 -6.73 -11.91
CA ILE A 480 3.93 -7.36 -10.82
C ILE A 480 4.63 -8.62 -11.33
N THR A 481 3.91 -9.48 -12.06
CA THR A 481 4.48 -10.72 -12.61
C THR A 481 5.59 -10.44 -13.60
N TYR A 482 5.41 -9.48 -14.50
CA TYR A 482 6.43 -9.02 -15.43
C TYR A 482 7.69 -8.52 -14.71
N ALA A 483 7.53 -7.62 -13.73
CA ALA A 483 8.65 -7.11 -12.95
C ALA A 483 9.40 -8.23 -12.22
N ALA A 484 8.67 -9.19 -11.63
CA ALA A 484 9.23 -10.35 -10.94
C ALA A 484 9.98 -11.30 -11.90
N MET A 485 9.48 -11.51 -13.12
CA MET A 485 10.19 -12.31 -14.15
C MET A 485 11.49 -11.67 -14.57
N GLN A 486 11.50 -10.34 -14.66
CA GLN A 486 12.66 -9.57 -15.09
C GLN A 486 13.76 -9.44 -14.03
N ARG A 487 13.47 -9.75 -12.76
CA ARG A 487 14.45 -9.71 -11.67
C ARG A 487 14.89 -11.11 -11.30
N GLU A 488 15.99 -11.55 -11.88
CA GLU A 488 16.58 -12.88 -11.67
C GLU A 488 17.55 -12.88 -10.49
N GLU A 489 17.02 -12.58 -9.30
CA GLU A 489 17.71 -12.62 -8.01
C GLU A 489 16.68 -12.80 -6.88
N SER A 490 17.14 -13.04 -5.65
CA SER A 490 16.36 -12.89 -4.42
C SER A 490 16.88 -11.70 -3.63
N ARG A 491 15.97 -10.73 -3.30
CA ARG A 491 16.31 -9.51 -2.56
C ARG A 491 15.09 -9.01 -1.78
N GLY A 492 15.23 -8.87 -0.47
CA GLY A 492 14.15 -8.43 0.41
C GLY A 492 12.88 -9.28 0.23
N THR A 493 11.76 -8.64 -0.08
CA THR A 493 10.47 -9.31 -0.26
C THR A 493 10.33 -10.08 -1.59
N HIS A 494 11.23 -9.86 -2.54
CA HIS A 494 11.26 -10.62 -3.79
C HIS A 494 12.16 -11.84 -3.63
N TYR A 495 11.55 -13.02 -3.47
CA TYR A 495 12.27 -14.30 -3.34
C TYR A 495 11.99 -15.21 -4.55
N ARG A 496 13.06 -15.62 -5.21
CA ARG A 496 13.08 -16.52 -6.38
C ARG A 496 13.76 -17.81 -5.99
N SER A 497 13.02 -18.92 -5.92
CA SER A 497 13.60 -20.25 -5.58
C SER A 497 14.56 -20.76 -6.66
N ASP A 498 14.47 -20.26 -7.88
CA ASP A 498 15.38 -20.54 -8.98
C ASP A 498 16.59 -19.56 -9.05
N PHE A 499 16.57 -18.44 -8.28
CA PHE A 499 17.64 -17.45 -8.16
C PHE A 499 17.79 -16.97 -6.70
N ILE A 500 18.24 -17.85 -5.82
CA ILE A 500 18.23 -17.63 -4.35
C ILE A 500 19.20 -16.54 -3.86
N LYS A 501 20.20 -16.17 -4.66
CA LYS A 501 21.23 -15.18 -4.27
C LYS A 501 20.91 -13.81 -4.86
N MET A 502 21.34 -12.76 -4.16
CA MET A 502 21.36 -11.40 -4.69
C MET A 502 22.36 -11.32 -5.86
N ASN A 503 21.97 -10.61 -6.92
CA ASN A 503 22.82 -10.33 -8.07
C ASN A 503 23.32 -8.87 -8.02
N PRO A 504 24.63 -8.61 -7.88
CA PRO A 504 25.17 -7.26 -7.83
C PRO A 504 24.82 -6.41 -9.06
N ASN A 505 24.67 -7.03 -10.24
CA ASN A 505 24.31 -6.33 -11.47
C ASN A 505 22.85 -5.83 -11.48
N LEU A 506 22.00 -6.39 -10.62
CA LEU A 506 20.60 -5.99 -10.43
C LEU A 506 20.40 -5.03 -9.23
N ASN A 507 21.49 -4.49 -8.66
CA ASN A 507 21.43 -3.51 -7.57
C ASN A 507 20.97 -2.14 -8.08
N LYS A 508 19.82 -2.11 -8.75
CA LYS A 508 19.17 -0.90 -9.26
C LYS A 508 17.65 -1.07 -9.28
N ARG A 509 16.97 0.02 -9.09
CA ARG A 509 15.51 0.08 -9.21
C ARG A 509 15.12 -0.16 -10.67
N LYS A 510 14.08 -0.96 -10.89
CA LYS A 510 13.61 -1.28 -12.24
C LYS A 510 12.44 -0.40 -12.62
N VAL A 511 12.62 0.38 -13.67
CA VAL A 511 11.62 1.27 -14.25
C VAL A 511 11.12 0.69 -15.57
N PHE A 512 9.82 0.74 -15.81
CA PHE A 512 9.20 0.31 -17.06
C PHE A 512 7.79 0.92 -17.21
N THR A 513 7.20 0.78 -18.40
CA THR A 513 5.84 1.21 -18.71
C THR A 513 4.92 0.03 -18.95
N ALA A 514 3.61 0.24 -18.89
CA ALA A 514 2.64 -0.79 -19.25
C ALA A 514 2.79 -1.27 -20.71
N ASN A 515 3.24 -0.41 -21.63
CA ASN A 515 3.49 -0.79 -23.01
C ASN A 515 4.63 -1.81 -23.14
N GLU A 516 5.73 -1.63 -22.41
CA GLU A 516 6.85 -2.60 -22.39
C GLU A 516 6.38 -3.96 -21.84
N MET A 517 5.59 -3.98 -20.78
CA MET A 517 4.98 -5.20 -20.26
C MET A 517 4.06 -5.85 -21.29
N ASN A 518 3.19 -5.09 -21.97
CA ASN A 518 2.29 -5.62 -22.99
C ASN A 518 3.03 -6.25 -24.17
N LEU A 519 4.12 -5.63 -24.64
CA LEU A 519 4.98 -6.18 -25.68
C LEU A 519 5.65 -7.49 -25.24
N PHE A 520 6.15 -7.53 -23.99
CA PHE A 520 6.72 -8.73 -23.41
C PHE A 520 5.69 -9.87 -23.38
N VAL A 521 4.49 -9.63 -22.83
CA VAL A 521 3.44 -10.64 -22.72
C VAL A 521 2.98 -11.12 -24.09
N ALA A 522 2.87 -10.23 -25.08
CA ALA A 522 2.51 -10.60 -26.46
C ALA A 522 3.56 -11.52 -27.10
N ASN A 523 4.86 -11.20 -26.94
CA ASN A 523 5.95 -12.03 -27.45
C ASN A 523 6.01 -13.38 -26.72
N TYR A 524 5.80 -13.39 -25.41
CA TYR A 524 5.74 -14.60 -24.61
C TYR A 524 4.63 -15.54 -25.08
N LYS A 525 3.43 -15.00 -25.37
CA LYS A 525 2.30 -15.77 -25.91
C LYS A 525 2.67 -16.46 -27.23
N LYS A 526 3.26 -15.74 -28.19
CA LYS A 526 3.70 -16.33 -29.46
C LYS A 526 4.70 -17.49 -29.30
N GLN A 527 5.62 -17.35 -28.34
CA GLN A 527 6.69 -18.36 -28.17
C GLN A 527 6.23 -19.61 -27.41
N TYR A 528 5.33 -19.48 -26.45
CA TYR A 528 5.06 -20.54 -25.47
C TYR A 528 3.60 -20.96 -25.37
N LEU A 529 2.62 -20.06 -25.53
CA LEU A 529 1.20 -20.41 -25.36
C LEU A 529 0.57 -21.01 -26.60
N ASP A 530 0.96 -20.56 -27.81
CA ASP A 530 0.48 -21.13 -29.08
C ASP A 530 1.01 -22.54 -29.34
N LYS A 531 2.03 -23.00 -28.58
CA LYS A 531 2.56 -24.37 -28.64
C LYS A 531 1.82 -25.36 -27.74
N ILE A 532 0.95 -24.88 -26.85
CA ILE A 532 0.21 -25.69 -25.85
C ILE A 532 -1.27 -25.81 -26.25
N ALA A 533 -1.75 -24.95 -27.13
CA ALA A 533 -3.09 -25.01 -27.71
C ALA A 533 -3.12 -25.91 -28.95
#